data_a156bc8b7f18d05af94f8dc5386318a9
#
_entry.id   a156bc8b7f18d05af94f8dc5386318a9
#
_cell.length_a   1.000
_cell.length_b   1.000
_cell.length_c   1.000
_cell.angle_alpha   90.00
_cell.angle_beta   90.00
_cell.angle_gamma   90.00
#
_symmetry.space_group_name_H-M   'P 1'
#
loop_
_entity.id
_entity.type
_entity.pdbx_description
1 polymer ?
#
loop_
_entity_poly.entity_id
_entity_poly.type
_entity_poly.pdbx_seq_one_letter_code
_entity_poly.pdbx_strand_id
1 'polypeptide(L)'
;MDILTKYFSDFTETQLQQFAALKDLYVEWNQKINVISRKDIDNFYEHHVLHCLAIATQFEFKKGSEVMDLGSGGGFPGVPLAIFFPETQFHLVDSINKKLNVATEIATAIGLQNISVQHTRAEDIKNRKFDMVVTRAVAPLKDLWRWSKPLLKKGVAPNGLVCLKGGDLAKEIFESNCRPRVWEVDKIFTEPFFKEKFMLHVPN
;
A
#
# COMPACT_ATOMS: atom_id res chain seq x y z
N MET A 1 7.19 -1.44 16.92
CA MET A 1 7.56 -2.73 16.25
C MET A 1 6.75 -3.91 16.79
N ASP A 2 6.57 -4.04 18.09
CA ASP A 2 5.85 -5.14 18.76
C ASP A 2 4.41 -5.36 18.26
N ILE A 3 3.75 -4.27 17.81
CA ILE A 3 2.41 -4.37 17.24
C ILE A 3 2.40 -5.22 15.94
N LEU A 4 3.47 -5.25 15.16
CA LEU A 4 3.53 -6.07 13.94
C LEU A 4 3.66 -7.55 14.30
N THR A 5 4.52 -7.88 15.27
CA THR A 5 4.74 -9.27 15.71
C THR A 5 3.57 -9.84 16.51
N LYS A 6 2.67 -8.97 17.01
CA LYS A 6 1.38 -9.38 17.60
C LYS A 6 0.48 -10.10 16.56
N TYR A 7 0.54 -9.68 15.31
CA TYR A 7 -0.36 -10.16 14.24
C TYR A 7 0.34 -11.06 13.21
N PHE A 8 1.65 -10.94 13.08
CA PHE A 8 2.45 -11.67 12.08
C PHE A 8 3.66 -12.31 12.77
N SER A 9 3.68 -13.64 12.86
CA SER A 9 4.70 -14.40 13.60
C SER A 9 5.88 -14.84 12.75
N ASP A 10 5.74 -14.87 11.42
CA ASP A 10 6.64 -15.60 10.53
C ASP A 10 7.62 -14.69 9.77
N PHE A 11 7.94 -13.52 10.33
CA PHE A 11 8.95 -12.64 9.77
C PHE A 11 10.35 -13.25 9.87
N THR A 12 11.08 -13.22 8.76
CA THR A 12 12.51 -13.48 8.77
C THR A 12 13.27 -12.40 9.53
N GLU A 13 14.50 -12.69 9.96
CA GLU A 13 15.36 -11.72 10.64
C GLU A 13 15.59 -10.47 9.76
N THR A 14 15.78 -10.65 8.46
CA THR A 14 15.92 -9.55 7.49
C THR A 14 14.68 -8.66 7.48
N GLN A 15 13.48 -9.23 7.42
CA GLN A 15 12.23 -8.46 7.46
C GLN A 15 12.06 -7.70 8.77
N LEU A 16 12.40 -8.31 9.90
CA LEU A 16 12.37 -7.65 11.21
C LEU A 16 13.31 -6.44 11.24
N GLN A 17 14.54 -6.58 10.73
CA GLN A 17 15.50 -5.48 10.63
C GLN A 17 14.99 -4.37 9.71
N GLN A 18 14.45 -4.72 8.55
CA GLN A 18 13.87 -3.77 7.59
C GLN A 18 12.70 -3.00 8.20
N PHE A 19 11.74 -3.67 8.84
CA PHE A 19 10.64 -3.00 9.52
C PHE A 19 11.12 -2.12 10.67
N ALA A 20 12.09 -2.57 11.46
CA ALA A 20 12.62 -1.81 12.60
C ALA A 20 13.26 -0.47 12.17
N ALA A 21 13.94 -0.46 11.01
CA ALA A 21 14.59 0.73 10.50
C ALA A 21 13.61 1.80 9.94
N LEU A 22 12.38 1.41 9.56
CA LEU A 22 11.47 2.30 8.86
C LEU A 22 11.16 3.58 9.63
N LYS A 23 10.83 3.49 10.93
CA LYS A 23 10.39 4.65 11.71
C LYS A 23 11.43 5.77 11.69
N ASP A 24 12.68 5.44 11.99
CA ASP A 24 13.76 6.43 12.06
C ASP A 24 14.03 7.07 10.70
N LEU A 25 14.04 6.27 9.63
CA LEU A 25 14.19 6.77 8.27
C LEU A 25 13.03 7.72 7.89
N TYR A 26 11.78 7.36 8.18
CA TYR A 26 10.64 8.25 7.90
C TYR A 26 10.67 9.50 8.77
N VAL A 27 11.10 9.44 10.03
CA VAL A 27 11.30 10.63 10.89
C VAL A 27 12.31 11.56 10.27
N GLU A 28 13.48 11.06 9.83
CA GLU A 28 14.52 11.88 9.19
C GLU A 28 14.00 12.53 7.89
N TRP A 29 13.42 11.74 7.00
CA TRP A 29 12.92 12.25 5.73
C TRP A 29 11.74 13.22 5.90
N ASN A 30 10.90 13.01 6.90
CA ASN A 30 9.75 13.87 7.18
C ASN A 30 10.13 15.28 7.65
N GLN A 31 11.38 15.46 8.12
CA GLN A 31 11.92 16.80 8.40
C GLN A 31 12.16 17.60 7.12
N LYS A 32 12.45 16.93 6.00
CA LYS A 32 12.76 17.51 4.69
C LYS A 32 11.52 17.58 3.80
N ILE A 33 10.73 16.50 3.78
CA ILE A 33 9.56 16.32 2.90
C ILE A 33 8.44 15.70 3.71
N ASN A 34 7.32 16.42 3.88
CA ASN A 34 6.17 15.93 4.63
C ASN A 34 5.46 14.81 3.86
N VAL A 35 5.75 13.56 4.22
CA VAL A 35 5.11 12.36 3.66
C VAL A 35 4.15 11.68 4.66
N ILE A 36 4.33 11.97 5.96
CA ILE A 36 3.48 11.52 7.06
C ILE A 36 3.10 12.73 7.90
N SER A 37 1.86 12.82 8.37
CA SER A 37 1.45 13.86 9.30
C SER A 37 2.35 13.84 10.55
N ARG A 38 2.83 15.02 10.97
CA ARG A 38 3.66 15.13 12.18
C ARG A 38 2.97 14.60 13.43
N LYS A 39 1.64 14.64 13.48
CA LYS A 39 0.84 14.13 14.60
C LYS A 39 0.74 12.59 14.59
N ASP A 40 1.02 11.94 13.45
CA ASP A 40 0.89 10.49 13.28
C ASP A 40 2.23 9.75 13.42
N ILE A 41 3.35 10.47 13.48
CA ILE A 41 4.68 9.85 13.47
C ILE A 41 4.91 8.97 14.71
N ASP A 42 4.32 9.32 15.85
CA ASP A 42 4.44 8.52 17.06
C ASP A 42 3.72 7.18 16.95
N ASN A 43 2.64 7.13 16.17
CA ASN A 43 1.85 5.94 15.88
C ASN A 43 2.25 5.28 14.55
N PHE A 44 3.48 5.49 14.10
CA PHE A 44 3.97 5.08 12.78
C PHE A 44 3.67 3.61 12.44
N TYR A 45 3.99 2.69 13.34
CA TYR A 45 3.78 1.27 13.09
C TYR A 45 2.31 0.88 13.01
N GLU A 46 1.46 1.45 13.85
CA GLU A 46 0.01 1.18 13.85
C GLU A 46 -0.67 1.82 12.64
N HIS A 47 -0.53 3.15 12.51
CA HIS A 47 -1.30 3.93 11.54
C HIS A 47 -0.81 3.80 10.09
N HIS A 48 0.48 3.46 9.91
CA HIS A 48 1.06 3.39 8.56
C HIS A 48 1.48 1.98 8.19
N VAL A 49 2.29 1.29 8.97
CA VAL A 49 2.81 -0.03 8.59
C VAL A 49 1.73 -1.11 8.73
N LEU A 50 1.17 -1.28 9.93
CA LEU A 50 0.16 -2.31 10.18
C LEU A 50 -1.09 -2.11 9.32
N HIS A 51 -1.52 -0.85 9.14
CA HIS A 51 -2.63 -0.54 8.24
C HIS A 51 -2.37 -1.04 6.80
N CYS A 52 -1.16 -0.87 6.28
CA CYS A 52 -0.79 -1.39 4.96
C CYS A 52 -0.78 -2.92 4.92
N LEU A 53 -0.32 -3.55 5.99
CA LEU A 53 -0.28 -5.01 6.11
C LEU A 53 -1.66 -5.66 6.26
N ALA A 54 -2.73 -4.87 6.45
CA ALA A 54 -4.09 -5.41 6.32
C ALA A 54 -4.31 -6.10 4.97
N ILE A 55 -3.65 -5.63 3.90
CA ILE A 55 -3.70 -6.27 2.57
C ILE A 55 -3.15 -7.69 2.63
N ALA A 56 -2.04 -7.90 3.35
CA ALA A 56 -1.39 -9.21 3.47
C ALA A 56 -2.23 -10.24 4.25
N THR A 57 -3.25 -9.82 5.00
CA THR A 57 -4.15 -10.75 5.70
C THR A 57 -5.17 -11.42 4.79
N GLN A 58 -5.40 -10.86 3.59
CA GLN A 58 -6.42 -11.34 2.66
C GLN A 58 -5.86 -11.73 1.29
N PHE A 59 -4.65 -11.28 0.97
CA PHE A 59 -4.02 -11.51 -0.33
C PHE A 59 -2.62 -12.09 -0.14
N GLU A 60 -2.36 -13.16 -0.85
CA GLU A 60 -1.04 -13.75 -1.04
C GLU A 60 -0.63 -13.52 -2.50
N PHE A 61 0.56 -12.99 -2.70
CA PHE A 61 1.12 -12.77 -4.03
C PHE A 61 2.08 -13.90 -4.38
N LYS A 62 1.89 -14.48 -5.57
CA LYS A 62 2.80 -15.49 -6.08
C LYS A 62 4.16 -14.90 -6.38
N LYS A 63 5.21 -15.71 -6.29
CA LYS A 63 6.55 -15.32 -6.72
C LYS A 63 6.55 -14.71 -8.12
N GLY A 64 7.18 -13.56 -8.25
CA GLY A 64 7.25 -12.81 -9.51
C GLY A 64 5.98 -12.05 -9.90
N SER A 65 4.94 -12.02 -9.05
CA SER A 65 3.78 -11.15 -9.27
C SER A 65 4.23 -9.69 -9.35
N GLU A 66 3.56 -8.92 -10.21
CA GLU A 66 3.77 -7.48 -10.36
C GLU A 66 2.59 -6.72 -9.75
N VAL A 67 2.86 -5.93 -8.72
CA VAL A 67 1.86 -5.11 -7.99
C VAL A 67 2.18 -3.63 -8.19
N MET A 68 1.20 -2.85 -8.63
CA MET A 68 1.34 -1.39 -8.72
C MET A 68 0.79 -0.74 -7.45
N ASP A 69 1.56 0.15 -6.83
CA ASP A 69 1.09 1.06 -5.78
C ASP A 69 0.72 2.40 -6.41
N LEU A 70 -0.58 2.66 -6.52
CA LEU A 70 -1.15 3.83 -7.16
C LEU A 70 -1.28 4.99 -6.17
N GLY A 71 -0.54 6.08 -6.45
CA GLY A 71 -0.48 7.23 -5.55
C GLY A 71 0.28 6.91 -4.26
N SER A 72 1.43 6.27 -4.41
CA SER A 72 2.22 5.72 -3.30
C SER A 72 2.70 6.78 -2.29
N GLY A 73 2.74 8.05 -2.70
CA GLY A 73 3.30 9.11 -1.87
C GLY A 73 4.72 8.79 -1.42
N GLY A 74 4.92 8.77 -0.11
CA GLY A 74 6.20 8.35 0.50
C GLY A 74 6.41 6.83 0.56
N GLY A 75 5.65 6.03 -0.20
CA GLY A 75 5.84 4.58 -0.31
C GLY A 75 4.80 3.73 0.44
N PHE A 76 3.60 4.26 0.70
CA PHE A 76 2.53 3.52 1.36
C PHE A 76 1.34 3.25 0.41
N PRO A 77 0.92 1.98 0.26
CA PRO A 77 1.31 0.79 1.02
C PRO A 77 2.53 0.02 0.48
N GLY A 78 3.14 0.43 -0.62
CA GLY A 78 4.13 -0.34 -1.38
C GLY A 78 5.37 -0.77 -0.59
N VAL A 79 6.00 0.11 0.20
CA VAL A 79 7.21 -0.23 0.96
C VAL A 79 6.93 -1.30 2.03
N PRO A 80 5.91 -1.16 2.92
CA PRO A 80 5.58 -2.23 3.86
C PRO A 80 5.25 -3.57 3.19
N LEU A 81 4.53 -3.54 2.07
CA LEU A 81 4.18 -4.75 1.32
C LEU A 81 5.40 -5.38 0.64
N ALA A 82 6.35 -4.57 0.16
CA ALA A 82 7.58 -5.08 -0.45
C ALA A 82 8.49 -5.77 0.57
N ILE A 83 8.52 -5.31 1.83
CA ILE A 83 9.19 -6.02 2.92
C ILE A 83 8.47 -7.34 3.19
N PHE A 84 7.14 -7.33 3.27
CA PHE A 84 6.34 -8.51 3.61
C PHE A 84 6.40 -9.58 2.51
N PHE A 85 6.39 -9.18 1.23
CA PHE A 85 6.41 -10.06 0.06
C PHE A 85 7.71 -9.89 -0.75
N PRO A 86 8.85 -10.43 -0.30
CA PRO A 86 10.15 -10.17 -0.93
C PRO A 86 10.28 -10.74 -2.35
N GLU A 87 9.46 -11.71 -2.72
CA GLU A 87 9.46 -12.32 -4.06
C GLU A 87 8.48 -11.66 -5.05
N THR A 88 7.72 -10.64 -4.61
CA THR A 88 6.77 -9.85 -5.40
C THR A 88 7.41 -8.54 -5.84
N GLN A 89 7.20 -8.13 -7.10
CA GLN A 89 7.71 -6.88 -7.63
C GLN A 89 6.70 -5.76 -7.40
N PHE A 90 7.09 -4.71 -6.70
CA PHE A 90 6.26 -3.53 -6.45
C PHE A 90 6.68 -2.37 -7.35
N HIS A 91 5.71 -1.76 -8.03
CA HIS A 91 5.90 -0.59 -8.87
C HIS A 91 5.15 0.60 -8.29
N LEU A 92 5.88 1.50 -7.67
CA LEU A 92 5.33 2.68 -7.01
C LEU A 92 5.14 3.81 -8.00
N VAL A 93 3.93 4.35 -8.07
CA VAL A 93 3.56 5.42 -9.01
C VAL A 93 2.98 6.60 -8.23
N ASP A 94 3.50 7.79 -8.48
CA ASP A 94 2.96 9.04 -7.94
C ASP A 94 3.25 10.20 -8.90
N SER A 95 2.40 11.21 -8.89
CA SER A 95 2.58 12.45 -9.66
C SER A 95 3.48 13.48 -8.96
N ILE A 96 3.94 13.19 -7.74
CA ILE A 96 4.78 14.08 -6.92
C ILE A 96 6.16 13.47 -6.74
N ASN A 97 7.09 13.80 -7.63
CA ASN A 97 8.43 13.22 -7.67
C ASN A 97 9.18 13.27 -6.34
N LYS A 98 9.10 14.38 -5.62
CA LYS A 98 9.78 14.53 -4.31
C LYS A 98 9.35 13.49 -3.28
N LYS A 99 8.10 13.02 -3.34
CA LYS A 99 7.61 11.95 -2.45
C LYS A 99 8.13 10.59 -2.86
N LEU A 100 8.17 10.30 -4.16
CA LEU A 100 8.77 9.07 -4.69
C LEU A 100 10.27 8.96 -4.36
N ASN A 101 10.99 10.08 -4.37
CA ASN A 101 12.40 10.11 -3.96
C ASN A 101 12.54 9.62 -2.50
N VAL A 102 11.62 10.00 -1.59
CA VAL A 102 11.64 9.48 -0.22
C VAL A 102 11.45 7.97 -0.20
N ALA A 103 10.47 7.45 -0.94
CA ALA A 103 10.25 6.00 -1.02
C ALA A 103 11.46 5.25 -1.59
N THR A 104 12.13 5.83 -2.60
CA THR A 104 13.35 5.26 -3.20
C THR A 104 14.51 5.21 -2.20
N GLU A 105 14.75 6.31 -1.50
CA GLU A 105 15.83 6.41 -0.53
C GLU A 105 15.62 5.45 0.65
N ILE A 106 14.38 5.35 1.15
CA ILE A 106 14.04 4.41 2.21
C ILE A 106 14.22 2.96 1.72
N ALA A 107 13.70 2.60 0.54
CA ALA A 107 13.87 1.27 -0.02
C ALA A 107 15.35 0.90 -0.18
N THR A 108 16.17 1.84 -0.65
CA THR A 108 17.62 1.67 -0.78
C THR A 108 18.29 1.48 0.58
N ALA A 109 17.97 2.32 1.56
CA ALA A 109 18.57 2.26 2.89
C ALA A 109 18.30 0.94 3.62
N ILE A 110 17.14 0.32 3.40
CA ILE A 110 16.79 -0.99 3.99
C ILE A 110 17.09 -2.18 3.05
N GLY A 111 17.73 -1.94 1.89
CA GLY A 111 18.19 -2.98 0.99
C GLY A 111 17.10 -3.71 0.20
N LEU A 112 15.91 -3.09 -0.03
CA LEU A 112 14.88 -3.69 -0.88
C LEU A 112 15.32 -3.74 -2.34
N GLN A 113 15.14 -4.91 -2.97
CA GLN A 113 15.49 -5.15 -4.37
C GLN A 113 14.25 -5.30 -5.27
N ASN A 114 13.08 -5.32 -4.69
CA ASN A 114 11.80 -5.63 -5.34
C ASN A 114 10.89 -4.40 -5.48
N ILE A 115 11.47 -3.20 -5.45
CA ILE A 115 10.77 -1.93 -5.68
C ILE A 115 11.31 -1.24 -6.92
N SER A 116 10.42 -0.72 -7.73
CA SER A 116 10.70 0.25 -8.79
C SER A 116 9.76 1.44 -8.67
N VAL A 117 10.18 2.62 -9.09
CA VAL A 117 9.38 3.83 -9.00
C VAL A 117 9.18 4.47 -10.37
N GLN A 118 8.04 5.14 -10.57
CA GLN A 118 7.77 5.91 -11.79
C GLN A 118 7.02 7.20 -11.44
N HIS A 119 7.65 8.33 -11.74
CA HIS A 119 7.02 9.65 -11.64
C HIS A 119 6.10 9.86 -12.84
N THR A 120 4.81 9.59 -12.66
CA THR A 120 3.79 9.73 -13.71
C THR A 120 2.39 9.73 -13.07
N ARG A 121 1.38 10.07 -13.86
CA ARG A 121 -0.02 9.76 -13.53
C ARG A 121 -0.36 8.35 -14.02
N ALA A 122 -1.29 7.68 -13.32
CA ALA A 122 -1.68 6.31 -13.67
C ALA A 122 -2.24 6.21 -15.10
N GLU A 123 -2.97 7.24 -15.55
CA GLU A 123 -3.57 7.33 -16.89
C GLU A 123 -2.53 7.38 -18.00
N ASP A 124 -1.32 7.81 -17.68
CA ASP A 124 -0.22 7.97 -18.65
C ASP A 124 0.65 6.72 -18.78
N ILE A 125 0.44 5.71 -17.93
CA ILE A 125 1.17 4.43 -18.00
C ILE A 125 0.73 3.67 -19.25
N LYS A 126 1.69 3.36 -20.12
CA LYS A 126 1.49 2.61 -21.35
C LYS A 126 2.32 1.33 -21.36
N ASN A 127 1.83 0.32 -22.06
CA ASN A 127 2.56 -0.93 -22.34
C ASN A 127 3.02 -1.70 -21.09
N ARG A 128 2.34 -1.51 -19.96
CA ARG A 128 2.59 -2.26 -18.73
C ARG A 128 1.29 -2.74 -18.10
N LYS A 129 1.30 -3.95 -17.55
CA LYS A 129 0.17 -4.57 -16.87
C LYS A 129 0.62 -5.17 -15.56
N PHE A 130 -0.27 -5.15 -14.58
CA PHE A 130 -0.02 -5.60 -13.22
C PHE A 130 -1.01 -6.71 -12.85
N ASP A 131 -0.59 -7.59 -11.96
CA ASP A 131 -1.45 -8.62 -11.39
C ASP A 131 -2.45 -8.00 -10.41
N MET A 132 -2.01 -6.99 -9.66
CA MET A 132 -2.82 -6.26 -8.68
C MET A 132 -2.44 -4.77 -8.69
N VAL A 133 -3.42 -3.92 -8.40
CA VAL A 133 -3.18 -2.52 -8.03
C VAL A 133 -3.57 -2.34 -6.57
N VAL A 134 -2.69 -1.75 -5.78
CA VAL A 134 -2.95 -1.38 -4.39
C VAL A 134 -2.90 0.13 -4.24
N THR A 135 -3.66 0.69 -3.29
CA THR A 135 -3.64 2.14 -3.02
C THR A 135 -4.13 2.44 -1.61
N ARG A 136 -3.73 3.60 -1.08
CA ARG A 136 -4.18 4.11 0.21
C ARG A 136 -4.66 5.56 0.09
N ALA A 137 -5.99 5.76 0.16
CA ALA A 137 -6.67 7.05 0.38
C ALA A 137 -6.28 8.22 -0.55
N VAL A 138 -6.13 8.00 -1.88
CA VAL A 138 -5.69 9.06 -2.80
C VAL A 138 -6.81 9.70 -3.63
N ALA A 139 -7.92 8.98 -3.90
CA ALA A 139 -9.02 9.45 -4.75
C ALA A 139 -10.31 8.65 -4.50
N PRO A 140 -11.47 9.07 -5.01
CA PRO A 140 -12.70 8.29 -4.99
C PRO A 140 -12.56 6.95 -5.73
N LEU A 141 -13.28 5.91 -5.26
CA LEU A 141 -13.21 4.55 -5.80
C LEU A 141 -13.47 4.49 -7.31
N LYS A 142 -14.41 5.32 -7.80
CA LYS A 142 -14.72 5.45 -9.23
C LYS A 142 -13.49 5.81 -10.07
N ASP A 143 -12.71 6.79 -9.60
CA ASP A 143 -11.52 7.25 -10.30
C ASP A 143 -10.39 6.23 -10.19
N LEU A 144 -10.18 5.68 -9.00
CA LEU A 144 -9.20 4.62 -8.77
C LEU A 144 -9.46 3.42 -9.69
N TRP A 145 -10.72 2.99 -9.82
CA TRP A 145 -11.07 1.89 -10.72
C TRP A 145 -10.86 2.25 -12.19
N ARG A 146 -11.26 3.46 -12.61
CA ARG A 146 -11.05 3.94 -13.98
C ARG A 146 -9.57 3.92 -14.37
N TRP A 147 -8.68 4.34 -13.47
CA TRP A 147 -7.24 4.35 -13.71
C TRP A 147 -6.61 2.95 -13.65
N SER A 148 -7.06 2.12 -12.73
CA SER A 148 -6.46 0.80 -12.47
C SER A 148 -6.89 -0.26 -13.49
N LYS A 149 -8.17 -0.31 -13.86
CA LYS A 149 -8.72 -1.35 -14.72
C LYS A 149 -7.96 -1.55 -16.04
N PRO A 150 -7.57 -0.49 -16.78
CA PRO A 150 -6.80 -0.65 -18.01
C PRO A 150 -5.40 -1.24 -17.79
N LEU A 151 -4.86 -1.16 -16.56
CA LEU A 151 -3.52 -1.61 -16.20
C LEU A 151 -3.48 -3.03 -15.61
N LEU A 152 -4.64 -3.66 -15.42
CA LEU A 152 -4.72 -5.01 -14.87
C LEU A 152 -4.53 -6.09 -15.95
N LYS A 153 -3.81 -7.16 -15.61
CA LYS A 153 -3.73 -8.39 -16.40
C LYS A 153 -5.10 -9.08 -16.40
N LYS A 154 -5.45 -9.80 -17.46
CA LYS A 154 -6.68 -10.59 -17.52
C LYS A 154 -6.41 -12.05 -17.11
N GLY A 155 -7.39 -12.69 -16.48
CA GLY A 155 -7.38 -14.12 -16.23
C GLY A 155 -6.41 -14.62 -15.16
N VAL A 156 -5.80 -13.73 -14.37
CA VAL A 156 -4.91 -14.07 -13.25
C VAL A 156 -5.67 -13.80 -11.95
N ALA A 157 -5.70 -14.75 -11.05
CA ALA A 157 -6.30 -14.57 -9.72
C ALA A 157 -5.23 -14.82 -8.63
N PRO A 158 -5.22 -14.03 -7.54
CA PRO A 158 -6.05 -12.85 -7.31
C PRO A 158 -5.62 -11.67 -8.18
N ASN A 159 -6.58 -10.90 -8.72
CA ASN A 159 -6.31 -9.67 -9.44
C ASN A 159 -7.36 -8.60 -9.12
N GLY A 160 -7.09 -7.36 -9.53
CA GLY A 160 -8.00 -6.25 -9.30
C GLY A 160 -7.35 -5.08 -8.59
N LEU A 161 -8.21 -4.23 -8.03
CA LEU A 161 -7.82 -3.05 -7.26
C LEU A 161 -8.11 -3.30 -5.78
N VAL A 162 -7.11 -3.12 -4.92
CA VAL A 162 -7.26 -3.13 -3.46
C VAL A 162 -7.05 -1.72 -2.91
N CYS A 163 -8.03 -1.19 -2.19
CA CYS A 163 -7.99 0.14 -1.61
C CYS A 163 -8.08 0.08 -0.08
N LEU A 164 -7.19 0.77 0.61
CA LEU A 164 -7.35 1.08 2.04
C LEU A 164 -8.05 2.44 2.18
N LYS A 165 -9.21 2.43 2.83
CA LYS A 165 -10.10 3.57 2.96
C LYS A 165 -10.53 3.77 4.41
N GLY A 166 -11.15 4.93 4.70
CA GLY A 166 -11.75 5.21 6.02
C GLY A 166 -12.99 6.08 5.92
N GLY A 167 -13.80 6.07 6.98
CA GLY A 167 -15.05 6.81 7.08
C GLY A 167 -16.23 6.12 6.40
N ASP A 168 -17.35 6.83 6.22
CA ASP A 168 -18.52 6.28 5.54
C ASP A 168 -18.28 6.14 4.03
N LEU A 169 -18.28 4.91 3.54
CA LEU A 169 -18.03 4.58 2.14
C LEU A 169 -19.29 4.27 1.32
N ALA A 170 -20.48 4.30 1.93
CA ALA A 170 -21.72 3.88 1.26
C ALA A 170 -21.97 4.71 -0.02
N LYS A 171 -21.87 6.03 0.08
CA LYS A 171 -22.04 6.93 -1.08
C LYS A 171 -20.95 6.71 -2.12
N GLU A 172 -19.69 6.61 -1.72
CA GLU A 172 -18.55 6.42 -2.62
C GLU A 172 -18.67 5.10 -3.41
N ILE A 173 -19.03 4.02 -2.74
CA ILE A 173 -19.25 2.71 -3.37
C ILE A 173 -20.40 2.78 -4.36
N PHE A 174 -21.53 3.37 -3.97
CA PHE A 174 -22.70 3.53 -4.84
C PHE A 174 -22.35 4.33 -6.11
N GLU A 175 -21.71 5.48 -5.98
CA GLU A 175 -21.35 6.36 -7.11
C GLU A 175 -20.27 5.74 -8.02
N SER A 176 -19.50 4.79 -7.51
CA SER A 176 -18.46 4.12 -8.29
C SER A 176 -19.00 3.14 -9.33
N ASN A 177 -20.22 2.64 -9.16
CA ASN A 177 -20.79 1.50 -9.87
C ASN A 177 -19.94 0.22 -9.77
N CYS A 178 -18.99 0.16 -8.83
CA CYS A 178 -18.22 -1.03 -8.53
C CYS A 178 -18.97 -1.90 -7.51
N ARG A 179 -18.62 -3.19 -7.49
CA ARG A 179 -19.12 -4.15 -6.48
C ARG A 179 -17.93 -4.69 -5.69
N PRO A 180 -17.32 -3.88 -4.82
CA PRO A 180 -16.17 -4.32 -4.06
C PRO A 180 -16.56 -5.37 -3.02
N ARG A 181 -15.65 -6.31 -2.74
CA ARG A 181 -15.62 -6.99 -1.46
C ARG A 181 -15.09 -6.01 -0.44
N VAL A 182 -15.68 -5.99 0.75
CA VAL A 182 -15.34 -5.04 1.81
C VAL A 182 -14.97 -5.81 3.06
N TRP A 183 -13.84 -5.50 3.66
CA TRP A 183 -13.42 -5.97 4.97
C TRP A 183 -13.30 -4.80 5.93
N GLU A 184 -13.89 -4.93 7.10
CA GLU A 184 -13.70 -4.01 8.22
C GLU A 184 -12.34 -4.33 8.86
N VAL A 185 -11.42 -3.37 8.88
CA VAL A 185 -10.06 -3.61 9.38
C VAL A 185 -10.03 -3.82 10.90
N ASP A 186 -11.02 -3.28 11.63
CA ASP A 186 -11.19 -3.50 13.08
C ASP A 186 -11.62 -4.92 13.46
N LYS A 187 -12.03 -5.73 12.47
CA LYS A 187 -12.24 -7.18 12.65
C LYS A 187 -10.95 -7.99 12.47
N ILE A 188 -9.93 -7.37 11.92
CA ILE A 188 -8.61 -7.96 11.70
C ILE A 188 -7.65 -7.52 12.83
N PHE A 189 -7.60 -6.21 13.09
CA PHE A 189 -6.74 -5.58 14.10
C PHE A 189 -7.60 -4.90 15.16
N THR A 190 -7.29 -5.16 16.43
CA THR A 190 -8.14 -4.76 17.56
C THR A 190 -7.90 -3.34 18.07
N GLU A 191 -6.91 -2.63 17.53
CA GLU A 191 -6.56 -1.28 17.96
C GLU A 191 -7.67 -0.27 17.58
N PRO A 192 -7.98 0.69 18.45
CA PRO A 192 -9.06 1.67 18.22
C PRO A 192 -8.92 2.51 16.93
N PHE A 193 -7.70 2.67 16.44
CA PHE A 193 -7.41 3.37 15.17
C PHE A 193 -8.12 2.73 13.97
N PHE A 194 -8.33 1.40 14.01
CA PHE A 194 -8.91 0.67 12.88
C PHE A 194 -10.43 0.73 12.81
N LYS A 195 -11.10 1.35 13.78
CA LYS A 195 -12.53 1.68 13.66
C LYS A 195 -12.75 2.54 12.43
N GLU A 196 -13.78 2.22 11.66
CA GLU A 196 -14.11 2.90 10.40
C GLU A 196 -12.94 2.88 9.37
N LYS A 197 -12.04 1.91 9.44
CA LYS A 197 -11.08 1.60 8.39
C LYS A 197 -11.54 0.36 7.64
N PHE A 198 -11.42 0.44 6.33
CA PHE A 198 -11.91 -0.60 5.43
C PHE A 198 -10.85 -0.94 4.39
N MET A 199 -10.84 -2.20 4.00
CA MET A 199 -10.15 -2.66 2.83
C MET A 199 -11.19 -3.07 1.78
N LEU A 200 -11.12 -2.48 0.59
CA LEU A 200 -12.00 -2.77 -0.54
C LEU A 200 -11.22 -3.50 -1.62
N HIS A 201 -11.82 -4.55 -2.19
CA HIS A 201 -11.27 -5.22 -3.37
C HIS A 201 -12.31 -5.19 -4.51
N VAL A 202 -11.93 -4.56 -5.60
CA VAL A 202 -12.69 -4.58 -6.87
C VAL A 202 -11.98 -5.57 -7.80
N PRO A 203 -12.52 -6.78 -8.01
CA PRO A 203 -11.92 -7.77 -8.91
C PRO A 203 -12.02 -7.31 -10.38
N ASN A 204 -11.06 -7.73 -11.21
CA ASN A 204 -11.04 -7.44 -12.66
C ASN A 204 -11.83 -8.48 -13.47
#